data_7f72e7ec0bf10540e1b5dcf1e5647958
#
_entry.id   7f72e7ec0bf10540e1b5dcf1e5647958
#
_cell.length_a   1.000
_cell.length_b   1.000
_cell.length_c   1.000
_cell.angle_alpha   90.00
_cell.angle_beta   90.00
_cell.angle_gamma   90.00
#
_symmetry.space_group_name_H-M   'P 1'
#
loop_
_entity.id
_entity.type
_entity.pdbx_description
1 polymer ?
#
loop_
_entity_poly.entity_id
_entity_poly.type
_entity_poly.pdbx_seq_one_letter_code
_entity_poly.pdbx_strand_id
1 'polypeptide(L)'
;LYPNMKRRQFEPSVLVGLRGIRELSGVRGTARAGLAIGSGTTLTAVSRHPEVRARYAALATAAGAVSTPQLRNMGTVGGNVCVDTRCNYYNQSYQWRKAVNFCMKKDGEICLVAPGSPRCWAVSSSDTAPALWSLGASVRLAGPAGERAIPISALYQDDGIQYLTKQPGEIVTEIVLPPAEGVRSVYLKLRRRGSFDFPVLGVAATVQMDGEIVRAARIVLGAVASLPREAVEAARLLVGERLSPELIDRAAEAAYRPAKPLDNTDLTHPYRKKMTRVFVTRALRRLAGLPEAPEA
;
A
#
# COMPACT_ATOMS: atom_id res chain seq x y z
N LEU A 1 -5.47 -15.46 -3.57
CA LEU A 1 -6.31 -16.49 -2.97
C LEU A 1 -5.77 -17.91 -3.22
N TYR A 2 -5.68 -18.38 -4.46
CA TYR A 2 -5.26 -19.76 -4.79
C TYR A 2 -3.93 -20.21 -4.16
N PRO A 3 -2.83 -19.41 -4.14
CA PRO A 3 -1.61 -19.81 -3.44
C PRO A 3 -1.83 -20.05 -1.95
N ASN A 4 -2.70 -19.27 -1.31
CA ASN A 4 -3.01 -19.42 0.12
C ASN A 4 -3.88 -20.67 0.36
N MET A 5 -4.82 -20.97 -0.54
CA MET A 5 -5.59 -22.24 -0.49
C MET A 5 -4.69 -23.47 -0.64
N LYS A 6 -3.74 -23.47 -1.62
CA LYS A 6 -2.75 -24.54 -1.78
C LYS A 6 -1.88 -24.78 -0.54
N ARG A 7 -1.69 -23.75 0.28
CA ARG A 7 -0.95 -23.83 1.55
C ARG A 7 -1.84 -24.14 2.75
N ARG A 8 -3.14 -24.37 2.54
CA ARG A 8 -4.15 -24.54 3.61
C ARG A 8 -4.17 -23.37 4.59
N GLN A 9 -3.98 -22.17 4.10
CA GLN A 9 -4.13 -20.92 4.85
C GLN A 9 -5.58 -20.45 4.85
N PHE A 10 -6.28 -20.68 3.72
CA PHE A 10 -7.72 -20.49 3.55
C PHE A 10 -8.34 -21.78 3.03
N GLU A 11 -9.44 -22.21 3.63
CA GLU A 11 -10.21 -23.39 3.25
C GLU A 11 -11.70 -23.03 3.10
N PRO A 12 -12.05 -22.14 2.14
CA PRO A 12 -13.43 -21.69 1.97
C PRO A 12 -14.26 -22.83 1.35
N SER A 13 -15.47 -23.03 1.85
CA SER A 13 -16.45 -23.96 1.28
C SER A 13 -17.06 -23.45 -0.04
N VAL A 14 -17.09 -22.12 -0.23
CA VAL A 14 -17.66 -21.46 -1.41
C VAL A 14 -16.73 -20.38 -1.92
N LEU A 15 -16.58 -20.28 -3.24
CA LEU A 15 -15.89 -19.18 -3.91
C LEU A 15 -16.90 -18.44 -4.80
N VAL A 16 -17.03 -17.13 -4.59
CA VAL A 16 -17.89 -16.27 -5.40
C VAL A 16 -17.02 -15.47 -6.38
N GLY A 17 -17.25 -15.67 -7.68
CA GLY A 17 -16.56 -14.97 -8.74
C GLY A 17 -17.16 -13.59 -8.99
N LEU A 18 -16.36 -12.52 -8.83
CA LEU A 18 -16.81 -11.13 -9.06
C LEU A 18 -16.56 -10.65 -10.50
N ARG A 19 -15.89 -11.44 -11.34
CA ARG A 19 -15.43 -11.02 -12.68
C ARG A 19 -16.57 -10.66 -13.66
N GLY A 20 -17.74 -11.24 -13.46
CA GLY A 20 -18.91 -10.99 -14.30
C GLY A 20 -19.65 -9.68 -14.00
N ILE A 21 -19.29 -9.00 -12.92
CA ILE A 21 -19.96 -7.77 -12.47
C ILE A 21 -19.30 -6.60 -13.19
N ARG A 22 -19.95 -6.07 -14.24
CA ARG A 22 -19.39 -5.01 -15.09
C ARG A 22 -19.18 -3.70 -14.34
N GLU A 23 -20.02 -3.39 -13.38
CA GLU A 23 -20.01 -2.21 -12.53
C GLU A 23 -18.72 -2.10 -11.70
N LEU A 24 -18.10 -3.24 -11.40
CA LEU A 24 -16.82 -3.28 -10.69
C LEU A 24 -15.60 -2.96 -11.60
N SER A 25 -15.79 -2.69 -12.88
CA SER A 25 -14.69 -2.52 -13.83
C SER A 25 -14.66 -1.12 -14.43
N GLY A 26 -13.46 -0.70 -14.84
CA GLY A 26 -13.23 0.55 -15.57
C GLY A 26 -12.83 1.72 -14.69
N VAL A 27 -12.44 2.79 -15.36
CA VAL A 27 -12.07 4.09 -14.78
C VAL A 27 -13.03 5.13 -15.33
N ARG A 28 -13.66 5.88 -14.45
CA ARG A 28 -14.67 6.91 -14.79
C ARG A 28 -14.25 8.26 -14.22
N GLY A 29 -14.70 9.34 -14.85
CA GLY A 29 -14.37 10.70 -14.43
C GLY A 29 -13.15 11.27 -15.16
N THR A 30 -12.64 12.39 -14.68
CA THR A 30 -11.45 13.07 -15.17
C THR A 30 -10.56 13.48 -14.00
N ALA A 31 -9.27 13.72 -14.23
CA ALA A 31 -8.38 14.15 -13.16
C ALA A 31 -8.77 15.52 -12.57
N ARG A 32 -9.53 16.34 -13.32
CA ARG A 32 -10.06 17.64 -12.83
C ARG A 32 -11.24 17.46 -11.87
N ALA A 33 -12.10 16.49 -12.11
CA ALA A 33 -13.28 16.22 -11.28
C ALA A 33 -13.03 15.13 -10.22
N GLY A 34 -11.94 14.39 -10.35
CA GLY A 34 -11.65 13.17 -9.64
C GLY A 34 -11.92 11.94 -10.48
N LEU A 35 -11.34 10.81 -10.09
CA LEU A 35 -11.53 9.52 -10.77
C LEU A 35 -12.21 8.52 -9.84
N ALA A 36 -13.11 7.74 -10.42
CA ALA A 36 -13.70 6.55 -9.81
C ALA A 36 -13.19 5.30 -10.53
N ILE A 37 -12.52 4.41 -9.82
CA ILE A 37 -11.91 3.19 -10.34
C ILE A 37 -12.64 1.99 -9.75
N GLY A 38 -13.35 1.23 -10.57
CA GLY A 38 -13.99 -0.01 -10.14
C GLY A 38 -12.98 -1.00 -9.58
N SER A 39 -13.30 -1.64 -8.48
CA SER A 39 -12.40 -2.54 -7.74
C SER A 39 -11.91 -3.74 -8.56
N GLY A 40 -12.70 -4.17 -9.54
CA GLY A 40 -12.39 -5.23 -10.51
C GLY A 40 -11.48 -4.79 -11.66
N THR A 41 -11.11 -3.50 -11.76
CA THR A 41 -10.20 -3.00 -12.78
C THR A 41 -8.81 -3.61 -12.58
N THR A 42 -8.23 -4.17 -13.64
CA THR A 42 -6.91 -4.81 -13.56
C THR A 42 -5.81 -3.81 -13.26
N LEU A 43 -4.77 -4.26 -12.56
CA LEU A 43 -3.60 -3.44 -12.25
C LEU A 43 -2.91 -2.94 -13.53
N THR A 44 -2.91 -3.74 -14.60
CA THR A 44 -2.42 -3.30 -15.91
C THR A 44 -3.26 -2.14 -16.46
N ALA A 45 -4.59 -2.23 -16.41
CA ALA A 45 -5.46 -1.16 -16.87
C ALA A 45 -5.25 0.13 -16.07
N VAL A 46 -5.19 0.04 -14.74
CA VAL A 46 -4.91 1.20 -13.87
C VAL A 46 -3.55 1.82 -14.20
N SER A 47 -2.48 1.02 -14.31
CA SER A 47 -1.12 1.52 -14.54
C SER A 47 -0.93 2.16 -15.91
N ARG A 48 -1.76 1.80 -16.89
CA ARG A 48 -1.68 2.31 -18.27
C ARG A 48 -2.71 3.40 -18.59
N HIS A 49 -3.67 3.63 -17.69
CA HIS A 49 -4.72 4.62 -17.94
C HIS A 49 -4.14 6.03 -18.08
N PRO A 50 -4.45 6.78 -19.17
CA PRO A 50 -3.83 8.07 -19.46
C PRO A 50 -3.95 9.08 -18.31
N GLU A 51 -5.15 9.29 -17.76
CA GLU A 51 -5.38 10.20 -16.63
C GLU A 51 -4.62 9.78 -15.35
N VAL A 52 -4.57 8.47 -15.06
CA VAL A 52 -3.85 7.95 -13.90
C VAL A 52 -2.35 8.19 -14.06
N ARG A 53 -1.80 7.94 -15.25
CA ARG A 53 -0.38 8.19 -15.54
C ARG A 53 -0.01 9.67 -15.47
N ALA A 54 -0.86 10.52 -16.00
CA ALA A 54 -0.58 11.95 -16.10
C ALA A 54 -0.71 12.68 -14.76
N ARG A 55 -1.67 12.28 -13.92
CA ARG A 55 -2.06 13.07 -12.75
C ARG A 55 -1.95 12.33 -11.40
N TYR A 56 -1.95 11.00 -11.41
CA TYR A 56 -1.84 10.17 -10.21
C TYR A 56 -0.63 9.22 -10.33
N ALA A 57 0.54 9.79 -10.64
CA ALA A 57 1.75 9.05 -11.01
C ALA A 57 2.16 7.99 -9.95
N ALA A 58 1.96 8.29 -8.67
CA ALA A 58 2.20 7.32 -7.59
C ALA A 58 1.35 6.05 -7.78
N LEU A 59 0.06 6.19 -8.12
CA LEU A 59 -0.82 5.04 -8.34
C LEU A 59 -0.42 4.27 -9.60
N ALA A 60 -0.13 4.97 -10.70
CA ALA A 60 0.31 4.32 -11.94
C ALA A 60 1.57 3.47 -11.70
N THR A 61 2.56 4.05 -11.00
CA THR A 61 3.82 3.39 -10.67
C THR A 61 3.59 2.22 -9.71
N ALA A 62 2.81 2.41 -8.64
CA ALA A 62 2.51 1.37 -7.66
C ALA A 62 1.79 0.18 -8.31
N ALA A 63 0.74 0.43 -9.10
CA ALA A 63 0.03 -0.62 -9.84
C ALA A 63 0.94 -1.37 -10.82
N GLY A 64 1.83 -0.64 -11.51
CA GLY A 64 2.84 -1.18 -12.43
C GLY A 64 3.95 -1.97 -11.73
N ALA A 65 4.21 -1.72 -10.44
CA ALA A 65 5.25 -2.40 -9.65
C ALA A 65 4.77 -3.71 -8.99
N VAL A 66 3.47 -4.02 -9.02
CA VAL A 66 2.93 -5.26 -8.47
C VAL A 66 3.40 -6.46 -9.31
N SER A 67 4.02 -7.43 -8.66
CA SER A 67 4.32 -8.77 -9.19
C SER A 67 4.93 -8.80 -10.61
N THR A 68 4.28 -9.48 -11.56
CA THR A 68 4.68 -9.62 -12.98
C THR A 68 3.63 -9.04 -13.92
N PRO A 69 3.95 -8.75 -15.19
CA PRO A 69 2.96 -8.31 -16.18
C PRO A 69 1.76 -9.26 -16.29
N GLN A 70 2.02 -10.57 -16.33
CA GLN A 70 0.95 -11.61 -16.44
C GLN A 70 0.00 -11.54 -15.24
N LEU A 71 0.55 -11.44 -14.03
CA LEU A 71 -0.26 -11.36 -12.81
C LEU A 71 -1.03 -10.04 -12.71
N ARG A 72 -0.48 -8.93 -13.20
CA ARG A 72 -1.19 -7.65 -13.26
C ARG A 72 -2.35 -7.63 -14.25
N ASN A 73 -2.30 -8.47 -15.29
CA ASN A 73 -3.43 -8.64 -16.23
C ASN A 73 -4.63 -9.35 -15.59
N MET A 74 -4.42 -10.07 -14.49
CA MET A 74 -5.45 -10.79 -13.74
C MET A 74 -5.76 -10.15 -12.39
N GLY A 75 -4.75 -9.65 -11.71
CA GLY A 75 -4.89 -8.97 -10.42
C GLY A 75 -5.59 -7.62 -10.58
N THR A 76 -6.50 -7.32 -9.66
CA THR A 76 -7.31 -6.10 -9.67
C THR A 76 -6.85 -5.12 -8.60
N VAL A 77 -7.20 -3.85 -8.75
CA VAL A 77 -6.87 -2.82 -7.76
C VAL A 77 -7.56 -3.10 -6.41
N GLY A 78 -8.83 -3.52 -6.41
CA GLY A 78 -9.53 -3.94 -5.20
C GLY A 78 -8.90 -5.15 -4.53
N GLY A 79 -8.49 -6.14 -5.33
CA GLY A 79 -7.75 -7.31 -4.82
C GLY A 79 -6.38 -6.93 -4.23
N ASN A 80 -5.70 -5.91 -4.76
CA ASN A 80 -4.44 -5.43 -4.20
C ASN A 80 -4.65 -4.59 -2.93
N VAL A 81 -5.68 -3.76 -2.88
CA VAL A 81 -6.06 -2.99 -1.67
C VAL A 81 -6.44 -3.93 -0.52
N CYS A 82 -7.13 -5.04 -0.81
CA CYS A 82 -7.55 -6.03 0.18
C CYS A 82 -6.57 -7.22 0.32
N VAL A 83 -5.34 -7.10 -0.20
CA VAL A 83 -4.39 -8.22 -0.13
C VAL A 83 -4.06 -8.59 1.31
N ASP A 84 -4.03 -9.91 1.58
CA ASP A 84 -3.70 -10.43 2.91
C ASP A 84 -2.30 -10.00 3.37
N THR A 85 -2.16 -9.78 4.66
CA THR A 85 -0.87 -9.45 5.30
C THR A 85 0.07 -10.66 5.24
N ARG A 86 1.37 -10.39 5.20
CA ARG A 86 2.41 -11.40 4.97
C ARG A 86 3.37 -11.52 6.15
N CYS A 87 3.89 -12.74 6.32
CA CYS A 87 4.90 -13.04 7.33
C CYS A 87 5.68 -14.28 6.91
N ASN A 88 6.99 -14.29 7.18
CA ASN A 88 7.85 -15.44 6.90
C ASN A 88 7.35 -16.72 7.58
N TYR A 89 6.74 -16.63 8.76
CA TYR A 89 6.17 -17.77 9.47
C TYR A 89 4.82 -18.22 8.91
N TYR A 90 4.04 -17.30 8.35
CA TYR A 90 2.72 -17.60 7.79
C TYR A 90 2.78 -18.11 6.35
N ASN A 91 3.64 -17.50 5.51
CA ASN A 91 3.68 -17.78 4.08
C ASN A 91 4.52 -19.02 3.71
N GLN A 92 4.45 -20.06 4.51
CA GLN A 92 5.14 -21.34 4.35
C GLN A 92 4.16 -22.47 3.98
N SER A 93 4.70 -23.66 3.64
CA SER A 93 3.89 -24.86 3.41
C SER A 93 3.18 -25.28 4.71
N TYR A 94 2.13 -26.08 4.58
CA TYR A 94 1.42 -26.61 5.75
C TYR A 94 2.35 -27.41 6.66
N GLN A 95 3.18 -28.30 6.08
CA GLN A 95 4.12 -29.15 6.83
C GLN A 95 5.13 -28.31 7.61
N TRP A 96 5.68 -27.28 7.00
CA TRP A 96 6.62 -26.38 7.68
C TRP A 96 5.93 -25.65 8.86
N ARG A 97 4.73 -25.10 8.64
CA ARG A 97 3.96 -24.41 9.68
C ARG A 97 3.63 -25.36 10.84
N LYS A 98 3.27 -26.62 10.53
CA LYS A 98 3.04 -27.67 11.53
C LYS A 98 4.29 -27.99 12.33
N ALA A 99 5.47 -28.08 11.69
CA ALA A 99 6.74 -28.37 12.34
C ALA A 99 7.16 -27.29 13.36
N VAL A 100 6.76 -26.02 13.15
CA VAL A 100 6.99 -24.93 14.12
C VAL A 100 5.79 -24.67 15.03
N ASN A 101 4.85 -25.60 15.11
CA ASN A 101 3.61 -25.51 15.88
C ASN A 101 2.72 -24.30 15.51
N PHE A 102 2.69 -23.95 14.20
CA PHE A 102 1.89 -22.85 13.64
C PHE A 102 2.20 -21.47 14.26
N CYS A 103 1.42 -20.47 13.93
CA CYS A 103 1.47 -19.14 14.52
C CYS A 103 0.05 -18.61 14.71
N MET A 104 -0.15 -17.60 15.53
CA MET A 104 -1.46 -17.06 15.88
C MET A 104 -2.30 -16.60 14.66
N LYS A 105 -1.67 -16.30 13.53
CA LYS A 105 -2.42 -15.92 12.31
C LYS A 105 -3.20 -17.10 11.73
N LYS A 106 -2.73 -18.34 11.92
CA LYS A 106 -3.42 -19.54 11.45
C LYS A 106 -2.98 -20.76 12.24
N ASP A 107 -3.92 -21.36 12.96
CA ASP A 107 -3.85 -22.63 13.67
C ASP A 107 -2.95 -22.66 14.94
N GLY A 108 -2.31 -21.54 15.32
CA GLY A 108 -1.50 -21.42 16.55
C GLY A 108 -1.93 -20.26 17.45
N GLU A 109 -1.27 -20.09 18.57
CA GLU A 109 -1.66 -19.13 19.61
C GLU A 109 -0.69 -17.94 19.73
N ILE A 110 0.57 -18.13 19.32
CA ILE A 110 1.65 -17.17 19.55
C ILE A 110 2.07 -16.50 18.24
N CYS A 111 2.34 -15.20 18.29
CA CYS A 111 3.02 -14.51 17.17
C CYS A 111 4.51 -14.85 17.21
N LEU A 112 5.00 -15.67 16.28
CA LEU A 112 6.40 -16.11 16.24
C LEU A 112 7.41 -14.97 15.93
N VAL A 113 6.94 -13.83 15.45
CA VAL A 113 7.77 -12.62 15.27
C VAL A 113 7.92 -11.83 16.56
N ALA A 114 6.88 -11.80 17.39
CA ALA A 114 6.82 -11.08 18.66
C ALA A 114 6.03 -11.91 19.70
N PRO A 115 6.64 -12.93 20.33
CA PRO A 115 5.93 -13.90 21.16
C PRO A 115 5.13 -13.31 22.33
N GLY A 116 5.54 -12.17 22.87
CA GLY A 116 4.80 -11.46 23.92
C GLY A 116 3.68 -10.52 23.40
N SER A 117 3.44 -10.47 22.10
CA SER A 117 2.41 -9.59 21.54
C SER A 117 1.03 -10.22 21.59
N PRO A 118 -0.01 -9.48 22.01
CA PRO A 118 -1.39 -9.96 21.96
C PRO A 118 -2.00 -9.96 20.55
N ARG A 119 -1.29 -9.45 19.53
CA ARG A 119 -1.76 -9.31 18.14
C ARG A 119 -0.75 -9.85 17.14
N CYS A 120 -1.21 -10.13 15.94
CA CYS A 120 -0.37 -10.53 14.82
C CYS A 120 0.39 -9.34 14.22
N TRP A 121 1.68 -9.55 13.91
CA TRP A 121 2.54 -8.56 13.27
C TRP A 121 2.82 -8.88 11.77
N ALA A 122 1.99 -9.67 11.14
CA ALA A 122 2.10 -9.85 9.69
C ALA A 122 1.98 -8.51 8.97
N VAL A 123 2.84 -8.27 7.97
CA VAL A 123 3.04 -6.96 7.36
C VAL A 123 2.06 -6.70 6.23
N SER A 124 1.53 -5.49 6.14
CA SER A 124 0.79 -5.02 4.96
C SER A 124 1.71 -4.95 3.74
N SER A 125 1.33 -5.60 2.65
CA SER A 125 2.17 -5.78 1.47
C SER A 125 1.55 -5.27 0.16
N SER A 126 0.50 -4.47 0.25
CA SER A 126 -0.08 -3.79 -0.92
C SER A 126 0.86 -2.69 -1.41
N ASP A 127 1.14 -2.67 -2.72
CA ASP A 127 1.83 -1.55 -3.35
C ASP A 127 0.88 -0.36 -3.55
N THR A 128 -0.39 -0.61 -3.90
CA THR A 128 -1.35 0.46 -4.22
C THR A 128 -1.92 1.15 -2.99
N ALA A 129 -2.01 0.48 -1.84
CA ALA A 129 -2.59 1.06 -0.62
C ALA A 129 -1.84 2.32 -0.14
N PRO A 130 -0.50 2.34 0.02
CA PRO A 130 0.20 3.56 0.40
C PRO A 130 0.09 4.67 -0.66
N ALA A 131 0.07 4.33 -1.96
CA ALA A 131 -0.10 5.29 -3.03
C ALA A 131 -1.49 5.94 -3.00
N LEU A 132 -2.53 5.14 -2.87
CA LEU A 132 -3.91 5.62 -2.76
C LEU A 132 -4.14 6.46 -1.49
N TRP A 133 -3.56 6.03 -0.37
CA TRP A 133 -3.63 6.81 0.87
C TRP A 133 -2.93 8.17 0.73
N SER A 134 -1.74 8.21 0.16
CA SER A 134 -1.03 9.48 -0.05
C SER A 134 -1.80 10.43 -0.96
N LEU A 135 -2.53 9.90 -1.94
CA LEU A 135 -3.39 10.66 -2.87
C LEU A 135 -4.72 11.11 -2.24
N GLY A 136 -5.03 10.69 -1.01
CA GLY A 136 -6.29 11.05 -0.35
C GLY A 136 -7.50 10.29 -0.87
N ALA A 137 -7.32 9.10 -1.38
CA ALA A 137 -8.40 8.26 -1.90
C ALA A 137 -9.41 7.85 -0.81
N SER A 138 -10.64 7.62 -1.23
CA SER A 138 -11.65 6.90 -0.46
C SER A 138 -12.02 5.59 -1.16
N VAL A 139 -12.66 4.69 -0.43
CA VAL A 139 -13.21 3.43 -0.95
C VAL A 139 -14.70 3.37 -0.69
N ARG A 140 -15.44 2.84 -1.67
CA ARG A 140 -16.84 2.46 -1.50
C ARG A 140 -16.92 0.98 -1.17
N LEU A 141 -17.77 0.67 -0.21
CA LEU A 141 -18.06 -0.67 0.27
C LEU A 141 -19.54 -0.94 0.07
N ALA A 142 -19.87 -2.12 -0.41
CA ALA A 142 -21.24 -2.61 -0.49
C ALA A 142 -21.37 -3.91 0.30
N GLY A 143 -22.45 -4.06 1.03
CA GLY A 143 -22.76 -5.23 1.85
C GLY A 143 -24.23 -5.35 2.19
N PRO A 144 -24.64 -6.31 3.01
CA PRO A 144 -26.04 -6.53 3.36
C PRO A 144 -26.73 -5.32 3.99
N ALA A 145 -25.97 -4.47 4.68
CA ALA A 145 -26.48 -3.23 5.31
C ALA A 145 -26.56 -2.03 4.34
N GLY A 146 -26.25 -2.22 3.05
CA GLY A 146 -26.20 -1.16 2.05
C GLY A 146 -24.78 -0.74 1.66
N GLU A 147 -24.66 0.48 1.15
CA GLU A 147 -23.38 1.04 0.68
C GLU A 147 -22.88 2.12 1.65
N ARG A 148 -21.55 2.20 1.78
CA ARG A 148 -20.87 3.27 2.51
C ARG A 148 -19.55 3.64 1.87
N ALA A 149 -19.09 4.88 2.08
CA ALA A 149 -17.79 5.36 1.66
C ALA A 149 -16.96 5.73 2.88
N ILE A 150 -15.68 5.33 2.86
CA ILE A 150 -14.72 5.68 3.91
C ILE A 150 -13.40 6.15 3.30
N PRO A 151 -12.63 7.02 3.96
CA PRO A 151 -11.24 7.26 3.57
C PRO A 151 -10.47 5.94 3.53
N ILE A 152 -9.57 5.77 2.55
CA ILE A 152 -8.81 4.52 2.46
C ILE A 152 -7.96 4.26 3.72
N SER A 153 -7.55 5.29 4.44
CA SER A 153 -6.85 5.18 5.73
C SER A 153 -7.68 4.45 6.78
N ALA A 154 -8.99 4.62 6.76
CA ALA A 154 -9.93 3.96 7.68
C ALA A 154 -10.25 2.51 7.28
N LEU A 155 -9.82 2.05 6.11
CA LEU A 155 -9.99 0.65 5.69
C LEU A 155 -9.06 -0.30 6.45
N TYR A 156 -7.94 0.19 6.98
CA TYR A 156 -6.90 -0.63 7.59
C TYR A 156 -6.86 -0.47 9.10
N GLN A 157 -6.49 -1.55 9.78
CA GLN A 157 -6.18 -1.54 11.20
C GLN A 157 -4.86 -2.28 11.49
N ASP A 158 -4.24 -1.96 12.64
CA ASP A 158 -2.90 -2.42 12.97
C ASP A 158 -2.89 -3.83 13.59
N ASP A 159 -3.45 -4.78 12.85
CA ASP A 159 -3.45 -6.19 13.20
C ASP A 159 -3.20 -7.04 11.94
N GLY A 160 -2.35 -8.04 12.03
CA GLY A 160 -2.02 -8.89 10.89
C GLY A 160 -3.09 -9.92 10.56
N ILE A 161 -4.09 -10.16 11.43
CA ILE A 161 -5.24 -11.05 11.21
C ILE A 161 -6.44 -10.24 10.76
N GLN A 162 -6.89 -9.30 11.59
CA GLN A 162 -8.00 -8.40 11.28
C GLN A 162 -7.47 -7.08 10.74
N TYR A 163 -6.80 -7.11 9.59
CA TYR A 163 -6.12 -5.96 9.00
C TYR A 163 -7.05 -5.01 8.23
N LEU A 164 -8.31 -5.40 7.98
CA LEU A 164 -9.32 -4.58 7.32
C LEU A 164 -10.52 -4.33 8.26
N THR A 165 -11.05 -3.11 8.19
CA THR A 165 -12.24 -2.69 8.95
C THR A 165 -13.56 -3.03 8.25
N LYS A 166 -13.50 -3.60 7.03
CA LYS A 166 -14.71 -4.04 6.33
C LYS A 166 -15.44 -5.13 7.12
N GLN A 167 -16.75 -5.05 7.14
CA GLN A 167 -17.58 -6.02 7.82
C GLN A 167 -17.68 -7.34 7.04
N PRO A 168 -18.02 -8.46 7.68
CA PRO A 168 -18.37 -9.69 6.99
C PRO A 168 -19.47 -9.43 5.95
N GLY A 169 -19.28 -9.98 4.74
CA GLY A 169 -20.20 -9.76 3.63
C GLY A 169 -20.01 -8.46 2.85
N GLU A 170 -19.21 -7.50 3.34
CA GLU A 170 -18.85 -6.31 2.55
C GLU A 170 -17.80 -6.63 1.49
N ILE A 171 -17.95 -6.00 0.33
CA ILE A 171 -16.93 -5.96 -0.73
C ILE A 171 -16.54 -4.52 -1.04
N VAL A 172 -15.29 -4.29 -1.41
CA VAL A 172 -14.87 -3.02 -2.00
C VAL A 172 -15.38 -2.98 -3.43
N THR A 173 -16.19 -1.99 -3.76
CA THR A 173 -16.79 -1.83 -5.09
C THR A 173 -16.03 -0.83 -5.93
N GLU A 174 -15.51 0.23 -5.32
CA GLU A 174 -14.87 1.33 -6.05
C GLU A 174 -13.81 2.03 -5.19
N ILE A 175 -12.81 2.59 -5.86
CA ILE A 175 -11.80 3.49 -5.30
C ILE A 175 -12.02 4.86 -5.93
N VAL A 176 -12.18 5.89 -5.09
CA VAL A 176 -12.43 7.27 -5.52
C VAL A 176 -11.20 8.13 -5.22
N LEU A 177 -10.66 8.76 -6.23
CA LEU A 177 -9.55 9.69 -6.14
C LEU A 177 -10.07 11.14 -6.21
N PRO A 178 -9.57 12.04 -5.36
CA PRO A 178 -9.95 13.46 -5.42
C PRO A 178 -9.38 14.13 -6.69
N PRO A 179 -9.83 15.34 -7.02
CA PRO A 179 -9.22 16.16 -8.07
C PRO A 179 -7.70 16.30 -7.89
N ALA A 180 -6.96 16.30 -9.00
CA ALA A 180 -5.49 16.27 -9.02
C ALA A 180 -4.86 17.58 -9.53
N GLU A 181 -5.54 18.72 -9.39
CA GLU A 181 -4.95 20.01 -9.77
C GLU A 181 -3.80 20.38 -8.82
N GLY A 182 -2.64 20.74 -9.39
CA GLY A 182 -1.43 21.03 -8.60
C GLY A 182 -0.81 19.84 -7.88
N VAL A 183 -1.35 18.65 -8.04
CA VAL A 183 -0.85 17.43 -7.36
C VAL A 183 0.35 16.85 -8.09
N ARG A 184 1.43 16.62 -7.34
CA ARG A 184 2.58 15.79 -7.75
C ARG A 184 2.69 14.61 -6.81
N SER A 185 2.93 13.42 -7.35
CA SER A 185 3.01 12.21 -6.53
C SER A 185 4.04 11.23 -7.06
N VAL A 186 4.64 10.46 -6.16
CA VAL A 186 5.64 9.45 -6.48
C VAL A 186 5.46 8.22 -5.60
N TYR A 187 5.76 7.06 -6.15
CA TYR A 187 5.85 5.81 -5.41
C TYR A 187 7.19 5.13 -5.69
N LEU A 188 7.86 4.71 -4.62
CA LEU A 188 9.11 3.96 -4.67
C LEU A 188 8.95 2.65 -3.92
N LYS A 189 9.51 1.57 -4.47
CA LYS A 189 9.45 0.22 -3.92
C LYS A 189 10.84 -0.36 -3.73
N LEU A 190 11.17 -0.74 -2.51
CA LEU A 190 12.31 -1.60 -2.22
C LEU A 190 11.86 -3.07 -2.27
N ARG A 191 12.59 -3.89 -3.02
CA ARG A 191 12.36 -5.32 -3.18
C ARG A 191 13.68 -6.02 -3.51
N ARG A 192 13.75 -7.35 -3.36
CA ARG A 192 14.96 -8.11 -3.64
C ARG A 192 15.25 -8.26 -5.14
N ARG A 193 14.22 -8.45 -5.95
CA ARG A 193 14.28 -8.69 -7.40
C ARG A 193 13.49 -7.63 -8.16
N GLY A 194 13.82 -7.47 -9.43
CA GLY A 194 13.12 -6.54 -10.32
C GLY A 194 11.66 -6.91 -10.61
N SER A 195 11.23 -8.14 -10.30
CA SER A 195 9.88 -8.67 -10.58
C SER A 195 9.47 -9.73 -9.58
N PHE A 196 8.18 -10.02 -9.49
CA PHE A 196 7.60 -11.10 -8.69
C PHE A 196 7.83 -10.98 -7.17
N ASP A 197 8.11 -9.80 -6.67
CA ASP A 197 8.33 -9.56 -5.24
C ASP A 197 7.27 -8.64 -4.66
N PHE A 198 6.91 -8.91 -3.40
CA PHE A 198 6.22 -7.96 -2.54
C PHE A 198 7.19 -6.85 -2.10
N PRO A 199 6.67 -5.67 -1.72
CA PRO A 199 7.54 -4.64 -1.13
C PRO A 199 8.08 -5.11 0.22
N VAL A 200 9.35 -4.84 0.47
CA VAL A 200 9.93 -4.88 1.83
C VAL A 200 9.95 -3.49 2.45
N LEU A 201 9.79 -2.47 1.60
CA LEU A 201 9.48 -1.10 1.92
C LEU A 201 8.78 -0.48 0.71
N GLY A 202 7.69 0.23 0.92
CA GLY A 202 7.06 1.13 -0.04
C GLY A 202 7.07 2.55 0.50
N VAL A 203 7.33 3.54 -0.34
CA VAL A 203 7.19 4.96 0.02
C VAL A 203 6.34 5.64 -1.04
N ALA A 204 5.20 6.14 -0.62
CA ALA A 204 4.35 7.01 -1.42
C ALA A 204 4.41 8.43 -0.86
N ALA A 205 4.74 9.40 -1.70
CA ALA A 205 4.72 10.80 -1.32
C ALA A 205 3.88 11.58 -2.33
N THR A 206 3.01 12.44 -1.80
CA THR A 206 2.14 13.33 -2.58
C THR A 206 2.25 14.74 -2.01
N VAL A 207 2.42 15.72 -2.88
CA VAL A 207 2.38 17.15 -2.54
C VAL A 207 1.38 17.85 -3.45
N GLN A 208 0.66 18.80 -2.88
CA GLN A 208 -0.13 19.78 -3.62
C GLN A 208 0.66 21.08 -3.64
N MET A 209 0.95 21.57 -4.83
CA MET A 209 1.78 22.77 -5.03
C MET A 209 0.94 23.98 -5.37
N ASP A 210 1.38 25.13 -4.86
CA ASP A 210 1.00 26.45 -5.30
C ASP A 210 2.27 27.21 -5.72
N GLY A 211 2.52 27.29 -7.03
CA GLY A 211 3.84 27.67 -7.52
C GLY A 211 4.93 26.74 -6.99
N GLU A 212 5.86 27.28 -6.22
CA GLU A 212 6.97 26.52 -5.60
C GLU A 212 6.71 26.11 -4.13
N ILE A 213 5.60 26.55 -3.56
CA ILE A 213 5.25 26.31 -2.16
C ILE A 213 4.35 25.07 -2.05
N VAL A 214 4.66 24.22 -1.09
CA VAL A 214 3.84 23.06 -0.75
C VAL A 214 2.62 23.50 0.06
N ARG A 215 1.42 23.37 -0.50
CA ARG A 215 0.16 23.64 0.19
C ARG A 215 -0.30 22.50 1.09
N ALA A 216 -0.10 21.29 0.62
CA ALA A 216 -0.41 20.09 1.39
C ALA A 216 0.59 19.00 1.03
N ALA A 217 0.88 18.12 1.98
CA ALA A 217 1.76 16.98 1.79
C ALA A 217 1.23 15.76 2.51
N ARG A 218 1.50 14.58 1.95
CA ARG A 218 1.23 13.31 2.61
C ARG A 218 2.31 12.31 2.21
N ILE A 219 2.92 11.67 3.22
CA ILE A 219 3.95 10.64 3.04
C ILE A 219 3.45 9.38 3.72
N VAL A 220 3.32 8.28 2.97
CA VAL A 220 2.80 7.02 3.47
C VAL A 220 3.79 5.90 3.20
N LEU A 221 4.13 5.17 4.27
CA LEU A 221 5.07 4.06 4.26
C LEU A 221 4.31 2.73 4.16
N GLY A 222 4.68 1.90 3.20
CA GLY A 222 4.19 0.54 3.04
C GLY A 222 5.19 -0.50 3.53
N ALA A 223 4.72 -1.67 3.90
CA ALA A 223 5.51 -2.81 4.34
C ALA A 223 6.38 -2.57 5.60
N VAL A 224 6.01 -1.64 6.46
CA VAL A 224 6.71 -1.32 7.73
C VAL A 224 5.91 -1.64 8.99
N ALA A 225 4.65 -2.04 8.83
CA ALA A 225 3.73 -2.44 9.90
C ALA A 225 2.58 -3.28 9.32
N SER A 226 1.63 -3.70 10.13
CA SER A 226 0.45 -4.46 9.68
C SER A 226 -0.52 -3.64 8.82
N LEU A 227 -0.37 -2.31 8.80
CA LEU A 227 -1.08 -1.37 7.94
C LEU A 227 -0.08 -0.38 7.30
N PRO A 228 -0.44 0.32 6.22
CA PRO A 228 0.34 1.47 5.74
C PRO A 228 0.45 2.53 6.84
N ARG A 229 1.61 3.15 7.01
CA ARG A 229 1.87 4.16 8.05
C ARG A 229 2.07 5.54 7.44
N GLU A 230 1.24 6.49 7.83
CA GLU A 230 1.44 7.88 7.46
C GLU A 230 2.53 8.51 8.33
N ALA A 231 3.50 9.17 7.70
CA ALA A 231 4.56 9.94 8.37
C ALA A 231 4.10 11.40 8.54
N VAL A 232 3.13 11.61 9.42
CA VAL A 232 2.42 12.90 9.61
C VAL A 232 3.38 14.04 9.92
N GLU A 233 4.34 13.83 10.83
CA GLU A 233 5.30 14.89 11.21
C GLU A 233 6.23 15.25 10.04
N ALA A 234 6.63 14.25 9.23
CA ALA A 234 7.42 14.51 8.03
C ALA A 234 6.64 15.35 7.00
N ALA A 235 5.36 15.05 6.81
CA ALA A 235 4.50 15.79 5.91
C ALA A 235 4.26 17.23 6.40
N ARG A 236 4.05 17.44 7.70
CA ARG A 236 3.87 18.76 8.29
C ARG A 236 5.05 19.71 8.06
N LEU A 237 6.28 19.20 8.13
CA LEU A 237 7.49 19.99 7.88
C LEU A 237 7.52 20.60 6.47
N LEU A 238 6.84 20.00 5.50
CA LEU A 238 6.85 20.43 4.10
C LEU A 238 5.84 21.55 3.82
N VAL A 239 4.76 21.62 4.61
CA VAL A 239 3.65 22.56 4.34
C VAL A 239 4.06 23.99 4.60
N GLY A 240 3.81 24.88 3.63
CA GLY A 240 4.17 26.30 3.66
C GLY A 240 5.58 26.58 3.16
N GLU A 241 6.35 25.55 2.77
CA GLU A 241 7.77 25.66 2.44
C GLU A 241 8.04 25.28 0.98
N ARG A 242 9.22 25.68 0.49
CA ARG A 242 9.82 25.16 -0.75
C ARG A 242 10.58 23.87 -0.43
N LEU A 243 10.55 22.90 -1.35
CA LEU A 243 11.30 21.64 -1.19
C LEU A 243 12.81 21.89 -1.39
N SER A 244 13.51 22.33 -0.35
CA SER A 244 14.98 22.44 -0.33
C SER A 244 15.64 21.12 0.09
N PRO A 245 16.93 20.88 -0.23
CA PRO A 245 17.67 19.71 0.24
C PRO A 245 17.64 19.56 1.77
N GLU A 246 17.82 20.64 2.52
CA GLU A 246 17.86 20.65 3.99
C GLU A 246 16.49 20.29 4.56
N LEU A 247 15.40 20.80 3.98
CA LEU A 247 14.05 20.48 4.38
C LEU A 247 13.71 19.01 4.10
N ILE A 248 14.15 18.50 2.93
CA ILE A 248 13.97 17.11 2.53
C ILE A 248 14.67 16.18 3.52
N ASP A 249 15.89 16.48 3.94
CA ASP A 249 16.64 15.67 4.92
C ASP A 249 15.95 15.67 6.29
N ARG A 250 15.45 16.81 6.76
CA ARG A 250 14.65 16.90 8.01
C ARG A 250 13.36 16.08 7.92
N ALA A 251 12.64 16.17 6.81
CA ALA A 251 11.42 15.40 6.60
C ALA A 251 11.71 13.89 6.52
N ALA A 252 12.79 13.48 5.86
CA ALA A 252 13.20 12.09 5.77
C ALA A 252 13.59 11.50 7.14
N GLU A 253 14.27 12.29 8.00
CA GLU A 253 14.56 11.90 9.37
C GLU A 253 13.28 11.76 10.22
N ALA A 254 12.33 12.67 10.06
CA ALA A 254 11.03 12.57 10.74
C ALA A 254 10.24 11.33 10.29
N ALA A 255 10.30 10.97 9.01
CA ALA A 255 9.63 9.78 8.45
C ALA A 255 10.23 8.44 8.94
N TYR A 256 11.47 8.44 9.42
CA TYR A 256 12.13 7.27 10.00
C TYR A 256 11.43 6.79 11.29
N ARG A 257 10.85 7.69 12.07
CA ARG A 257 10.26 7.37 13.38
C ARG A 257 9.05 6.42 13.31
N PRO A 258 8.03 6.63 12.46
CA PRO A 258 6.87 5.75 12.37
C PRO A 258 7.16 4.40 11.71
N ALA A 259 8.30 4.22 11.03
CA ALA A 259 8.69 2.94 10.45
C ALA A 259 9.10 1.95 11.53
N LYS A 260 8.32 0.86 11.67
CA LYS A 260 8.54 -0.19 12.67
C LYS A 260 8.58 -1.59 12.01
N PRO A 261 9.49 -1.82 11.05
CA PRO A 261 9.64 -3.14 10.44
C PRO A 261 10.09 -4.16 11.50
N LEU A 262 9.66 -5.41 11.34
CA LEU A 262 10.07 -6.56 12.15
C LEU A 262 10.63 -7.65 11.24
N ASP A 263 11.17 -8.73 11.82
CA ASP A 263 11.70 -9.87 11.08
C ASP A 263 10.58 -10.80 10.56
N ASN A 264 9.65 -10.19 9.83
CA ASN A 264 8.46 -10.84 9.27
C ASN A 264 8.47 -10.93 7.74
N THR A 265 9.48 -10.40 7.08
CA THR A 265 9.69 -10.45 5.63
C THR A 265 11.20 -10.37 5.30
N ASP A 266 11.53 -10.37 4.02
CA ASP A 266 12.91 -10.29 3.53
C ASP A 266 13.64 -9.02 3.98
N LEU A 267 14.95 -9.08 4.02
CA LEU A 267 15.90 -8.08 4.52
C LEU A 267 15.73 -7.79 6.02
N THR A 268 16.81 -7.45 6.69
CA THR A 268 16.79 -7.21 8.13
C THR A 268 15.98 -5.97 8.48
N HIS A 269 15.33 -5.99 9.64
CA HIS A 269 14.53 -4.85 10.10
C HIS A 269 15.35 -3.54 10.29
N PRO A 270 16.63 -3.56 10.76
CA PRO A 270 17.43 -2.34 10.83
C PRO A 270 17.72 -1.75 9.46
N TYR A 271 18.04 -2.61 8.47
CA TYR A 271 18.27 -2.17 7.09
C TYR A 271 17.00 -1.55 6.49
N ARG A 272 15.85 -2.23 6.60
CA ARG A 272 14.57 -1.72 6.10
C ARG A 272 14.20 -0.39 6.75
N LYS A 273 14.49 -0.23 8.04
CA LYS A 273 14.27 1.03 8.75
C LYS A 273 15.21 2.14 8.25
N LYS A 274 16.52 1.84 8.06
CA LYS A 274 17.48 2.79 7.48
C LYS A 274 17.04 3.23 6.07
N MET A 275 16.58 2.28 5.24
CA MET A 275 16.12 2.56 3.89
C MET A 275 14.87 3.43 3.83
N THR A 276 14.09 3.53 4.90
CA THR A 276 12.96 4.47 4.95
C THR A 276 13.42 5.90 4.72
N ARG A 277 14.47 6.36 5.42
CA ARG A 277 15.05 7.69 5.22
C ARG A 277 15.53 7.88 3.79
N VAL A 278 16.31 6.92 3.26
CA VAL A 278 16.86 6.98 1.90
C VAL A 278 15.73 7.10 0.86
N PHE A 279 14.68 6.28 0.98
CA PHE A 279 13.59 6.28 0.01
C PHE A 279 12.69 7.52 0.13
N VAL A 280 12.49 8.05 1.32
CA VAL A 280 11.77 9.33 1.50
C VAL A 280 12.57 10.49 0.90
N THR A 281 13.89 10.56 1.15
CA THR A 281 14.77 11.54 0.50
C THR A 281 14.66 11.45 -1.02
N ARG A 282 14.80 10.25 -1.61
CA ARG A 282 14.66 10.05 -3.07
C ARG A 282 13.28 10.48 -3.59
N ALA A 283 12.21 10.13 -2.86
CA ALA A 283 10.85 10.48 -3.23
C ALA A 283 10.64 12.01 -3.25
N LEU A 284 11.07 12.70 -2.21
CA LEU A 284 10.93 14.15 -2.10
C LEU A 284 11.82 14.89 -3.10
N ARG A 285 13.06 14.42 -3.35
CA ARG A 285 13.92 14.99 -4.39
C ARG A 285 13.30 14.88 -5.79
N ARG A 286 12.67 13.74 -6.12
CA ARG A 286 11.92 13.59 -7.38
C ARG A 286 10.75 14.57 -7.48
N LEU A 287 10.00 14.79 -6.40
CA LEU A 287 8.91 15.77 -6.37
C LEU A 287 9.40 17.19 -6.54
N ALA A 288 10.59 17.51 -6.01
CA ALA A 288 11.26 18.80 -6.13
C ALA A 288 11.94 19.02 -7.50
N GLY A 289 12.05 17.98 -8.36
CA GLY A 289 12.81 18.04 -9.60
C GLY A 289 14.34 18.11 -9.38
N LEU A 290 14.81 17.71 -8.20
CA LEU A 290 16.23 17.67 -7.85
C LEU A 290 16.88 16.36 -8.33
N PRO A 291 18.18 16.35 -8.66
CA PRO A 291 18.92 15.13 -8.95
C PRO A 291 18.81 14.10 -7.82
N GLU A 292 18.87 12.81 -8.14
CA GLU A 292 18.93 11.79 -7.09
C GLU A 292 20.16 12.03 -6.19
N ALA A 293 20.01 11.81 -4.88
CA ALA A 293 21.14 11.89 -3.97
C ALA A 293 22.18 10.84 -4.39
N PRO A 294 23.50 11.16 -4.33
CA PRO A 294 24.53 10.15 -4.56
C PRO A 294 24.31 8.95 -3.64
N GLU A 295 24.65 7.77 -4.14
CA GLU A 295 24.61 6.55 -3.34
C GLU A 295 25.61 6.69 -2.18
N ALA A 296 25.11 6.59 -0.94
CA ALA A 296 25.92 6.63 0.27
C ALA A 296 26.41 5.21 0.64
#